data_1de15b774b019e3a54ef82e80fae3233
#
_entry.id   1de15b774b019e3a54ef82e80fae3233
#
_cell.length_a   1.000
_cell.length_b   1.000
_cell.length_c   1.000
_cell.angle_alpha   90.00
_cell.angle_beta   90.00
_cell.angle_gamma   90.00
#
_symmetry.space_group_name_H-M   'P 1'
#
loop_
_entity.id
_entity.type
_entity.pdbx_description
1 polymer ?
#
loop_
_entity_poly.entity_id
_entity_poly.type
_entity_poly.pdbx_seq_one_letter_code
_entity_poly.pdbx_strand_id
1 'polypeptide(L)'
;MSQRDSGYARIDHDAYETPMWVTWALVPHLRKNLRSIHEPAAGSGKMVRALRYAMRETEISEADIRAGEDFFHVQAVGADAIITNPPYSEAPQFIGHALDLMRPAGGLVAMLLRCDFDHAASRRCLFAANPAFDKKLILTRRIRWIEGSKGSPSFNHAWFIWDWSRDSAQPPTVAWAFGDD
;
A
#
# COMPACT_ATOMS: atom_id res chain seq x y z
N MET A 1 -18.60 19.36 7.62
CA MET A 1 -18.02 18.09 8.08
C MET A 1 -16.78 18.42 8.88
N SER A 2 -16.74 18.08 10.16
CA SER A 2 -15.60 18.37 11.04
C SER A 2 -14.39 17.59 10.56
N GLN A 3 -13.35 18.29 10.07
CA GLN A 3 -12.02 17.69 9.91
C GLN A 3 -11.57 17.26 11.31
N ARG A 4 -11.46 15.96 11.54
CA ARG A 4 -10.81 15.46 12.75
C ARG A 4 -9.34 15.82 12.65
N ASP A 5 -8.92 16.77 13.45
CA ASP A 5 -7.52 17.12 13.64
C ASP A 5 -6.81 15.89 14.21
N SER A 6 -5.72 15.47 13.57
CA SER A 6 -4.92 14.32 14.03
C SER A 6 -4.14 14.62 15.30
N GLY A 7 -4.09 15.88 15.74
CA GLY A 7 -3.33 16.31 16.91
C GLY A 7 -1.80 16.19 16.80
N TYR A 8 -1.29 15.88 15.61
CA TYR A 8 0.15 15.75 15.33
C TYR A 8 0.58 16.75 14.26
N ALA A 9 1.75 17.38 14.45
CA ALA A 9 2.43 18.07 13.36
C ALA A 9 2.67 17.07 12.22
N ARG A 10 2.35 17.45 10.97
CA ARG A 10 2.67 16.61 9.81
C ARG A 10 4.18 16.41 9.76
N ILE A 11 4.59 15.14 9.62
CA ILE A 11 5.99 14.80 9.38
C ILE A 11 6.28 15.10 7.90
N ASP A 12 7.45 15.70 7.62
CA ASP A 12 7.88 15.98 6.24
C ASP A 12 7.78 14.71 5.37
N HIS A 13 7.24 14.90 4.16
CA HIS A 13 6.98 13.84 3.17
C HIS A 13 6.03 12.73 3.65
N ASP A 14 5.14 13.00 4.61
CA ASP A 14 4.22 11.99 5.17
C ASP A 14 4.93 10.67 5.58
N ALA A 15 6.18 10.75 6.04
CA ALA A 15 7.05 9.61 6.35
C ALA A 15 6.59 8.83 7.60
N TYR A 16 5.39 8.31 7.57
CA TYR A 16 4.84 7.45 8.63
C TYR A 16 5.28 6.01 8.42
N GLU A 17 6.11 5.52 9.33
CA GLU A 17 6.61 4.15 9.27
C GLU A 17 5.50 3.13 9.52
N THR A 18 5.29 2.25 8.55
CA THR A 18 4.26 1.20 8.64
C THR A 18 4.64 0.16 9.72
N PRO A 19 3.83 -0.02 10.78
CA PRO A 19 4.08 -1.07 11.75
C PRO A 19 4.10 -2.46 11.12
N MET A 20 4.92 -3.37 11.62
CA MET A 20 5.12 -4.70 11.03
C MET A 20 3.81 -5.49 10.90
N TRP A 21 2.93 -5.44 11.91
CA TRP A 21 1.64 -6.14 11.88
C TRP A 21 0.75 -5.72 10.71
N VAL A 22 0.84 -4.44 10.27
CA VAL A 22 0.08 -3.93 9.12
C VAL A 22 0.52 -4.61 7.82
N THR A 23 1.83 -4.79 7.66
CA THR A 23 2.41 -5.51 6.53
C THR A 23 2.08 -7.00 6.60
N TRP A 24 2.19 -7.62 7.78
CA TRP A 24 1.85 -9.03 7.96
C TRP A 24 0.38 -9.33 7.71
N ALA A 25 -0.51 -8.40 8.05
CA ALA A 25 -1.94 -8.51 7.75
C ALA A 25 -2.22 -8.59 6.24
N LEU A 26 -1.37 -8.01 5.39
CA LEU A 26 -1.48 -8.08 3.93
C LEU A 26 -1.05 -9.44 3.37
N VAL A 27 0.00 -10.05 3.92
CA VAL A 27 0.69 -11.22 3.32
C VAL A 27 -0.27 -12.38 2.95
N PRO A 28 -1.24 -12.80 3.80
CA PRO A 28 -2.18 -13.87 3.45
C PRO A 28 -3.11 -13.56 2.28
N HIS A 29 -3.20 -12.29 1.89
CA HIS A 29 -4.09 -11.79 0.83
C HIS A 29 -3.37 -11.55 -0.50
N LEU A 30 -2.04 -11.72 -0.52
CA LEU A 30 -1.24 -11.68 -1.74
C LEU A 30 -1.34 -13.01 -2.49
N ARG A 31 -1.13 -12.98 -3.80
CA ARG A 31 -1.00 -14.23 -4.56
C ARG A 31 0.28 -14.98 -4.18
N LYS A 32 0.22 -16.31 -4.16
CA LYS A 32 1.29 -17.16 -3.60
C LYS A 32 2.57 -17.25 -4.45
N ASN A 33 2.51 -16.84 -5.72
CA ASN A 33 3.61 -17.01 -6.67
C ASN A 33 4.48 -15.75 -6.86
N LEU A 34 4.43 -14.80 -5.92
CA LEU A 34 5.30 -13.62 -5.94
C LEU A 34 6.74 -14.02 -5.60
N ARG A 35 7.64 -13.85 -6.55
CA ARG A 35 9.08 -14.11 -6.40
C ARG A 35 9.87 -12.86 -6.07
N SER A 36 9.32 -11.69 -6.43
CA SER A 36 9.97 -10.41 -6.22
C SER A 36 8.96 -9.30 -5.91
N ILE A 37 9.33 -8.41 -4.97
CA ILE A 37 8.54 -7.27 -4.54
C ILE A 37 9.42 -6.03 -4.53
N HIS A 38 8.89 -4.90 -4.98
CA HIS A 38 9.52 -3.60 -4.89
C HIS A 38 8.75 -2.67 -3.96
N GLU A 39 9.45 -2.04 -3.00
CA GLU A 39 8.93 -0.97 -2.13
C GLU A 39 9.54 0.37 -2.53
N PRO A 40 8.81 1.23 -3.29
CA PRO A 40 9.37 2.47 -3.84
C PRO A 40 9.38 3.66 -2.88
N ALA A 41 8.85 3.53 -1.68
CA ALA A 41 8.83 4.58 -0.66
C ALA A 41 9.18 4.00 0.72
N ALA A 42 10.33 3.31 0.78
CA ALA A 42 10.70 2.41 1.87
C ALA A 42 10.89 3.10 3.23
N GLY A 43 11.12 4.39 3.25
CA GLY A 43 11.36 5.12 4.48
C GLY A 43 12.56 4.58 5.23
N SER A 44 12.38 4.15 6.49
CA SER A 44 13.41 3.48 7.28
C SER A 44 13.54 1.98 6.96
N GLY A 45 12.81 1.46 5.99
CA GLY A 45 12.78 0.04 5.62
C GLY A 45 11.97 -0.84 6.58
N LYS A 46 11.09 -0.28 7.40
CA LYS A 46 10.30 -1.07 8.37
C LYS A 46 9.37 -2.07 7.66
N MET A 47 8.70 -1.65 6.57
CA MET A 47 7.88 -2.53 5.74
C MET A 47 8.73 -3.60 5.04
N VAL A 48 9.87 -3.21 4.48
CA VAL A 48 10.81 -4.12 3.82
C VAL A 48 11.27 -5.23 4.78
N ARG A 49 11.63 -4.86 6.02
CA ARG A 49 11.99 -5.86 7.05
C ARG A 49 10.83 -6.80 7.37
N ALA A 50 9.60 -6.28 7.44
CA ALA A 50 8.40 -7.08 7.69
C ALA A 50 8.12 -8.06 6.55
N LEU A 51 8.28 -7.62 5.29
CA LEU A 51 8.13 -8.46 4.10
C LEU A 51 9.20 -9.56 4.06
N ARG A 52 10.48 -9.20 4.25
CA ARG A 52 11.60 -10.17 4.29
C ARG A 52 11.41 -11.24 5.38
N TYR A 53 10.85 -10.86 6.52
CA TYR A 53 10.57 -11.82 7.60
C TYR A 53 9.44 -12.80 7.23
N ALA A 54 8.36 -12.30 6.64
CA ALA A 54 7.15 -13.09 6.36
C ALA A 54 7.24 -13.87 5.03
N MET A 55 8.06 -13.41 4.07
CA MET A 55 8.15 -13.93 2.71
C MET A 55 9.62 -14.25 2.36
N ARG A 56 10.19 -15.23 3.06
CA ARG A 56 11.63 -15.54 3.05
C ARG A 56 12.19 -15.97 1.70
N GLU A 57 11.34 -16.49 0.80
CA GLU A 57 11.72 -16.95 -0.54
C GLU A 57 11.48 -15.87 -1.62
N THR A 58 10.97 -14.69 -1.20
CA THR A 58 10.67 -13.58 -2.10
C THR A 58 11.79 -12.55 -2.03
N GLU A 59 12.31 -12.16 -3.17
CA GLU A 59 13.29 -11.06 -3.27
C GLU A 59 12.59 -9.72 -3.00
N ILE A 60 13.13 -8.92 -2.07
CA ILE A 60 12.57 -7.62 -1.72
C ILE A 60 13.59 -6.54 -2.03
N SER A 61 13.28 -5.72 -3.03
CA SER A 61 14.01 -4.49 -3.37
C SER A 61 13.31 -3.27 -2.77
N GLU A 62 14.08 -2.22 -2.54
CA GLU A 62 13.61 -0.99 -1.92
C GLU A 62 14.22 0.25 -2.59
N ALA A 63 13.45 1.33 -2.64
CA ALA A 63 13.88 2.67 -3.06
C ALA A 63 13.23 3.74 -2.18
N ASP A 64 13.81 4.92 -2.12
CA ASP A 64 13.23 6.05 -1.38
C ASP A 64 13.73 7.38 -1.94
N ILE A 65 12.85 8.38 -2.01
CA ILE A 65 13.19 9.73 -2.49
C ILE A 65 14.31 10.37 -1.68
N ARG A 66 14.44 10.05 -0.39
CA ARG A 66 15.51 10.56 0.48
C ARG A 66 16.88 9.98 0.16
N ALA A 67 16.91 8.83 -0.54
CA ALA A 67 18.14 8.27 -1.13
C ALA A 67 18.41 8.81 -2.54
N GLY A 68 17.58 9.72 -3.05
CA GLY A 68 17.69 10.28 -4.40
C GLY A 68 16.98 9.45 -5.48
N GLU A 69 16.18 8.46 -5.08
CA GLU A 69 15.48 7.55 -5.98
C GLU A 69 14.01 7.96 -6.08
N ASP A 70 13.69 8.81 -7.05
CA ASP A 70 12.33 9.26 -7.28
C ASP A 70 11.54 8.22 -8.07
N PHE A 71 10.51 7.66 -7.44
CA PHE A 71 9.66 6.65 -8.03
C PHE A 71 9.03 7.08 -9.35
N PHE A 72 8.69 8.37 -9.51
CA PHE A 72 8.08 8.87 -10.75
C PHE A 72 9.05 8.89 -11.94
N HIS A 73 10.34 8.76 -11.73
CA HIS A 73 11.35 8.62 -12.79
C HIS A 73 11.60 7.16 -13.21
N VAL A 74 11.07 6.20 -12.48
CA VAL A 74 11.21 4.78 -12.83
C VAL A 74 10.39 4.45 -14.07
N GLN A 75 11.04 3.84 -15.07
CA GLN A 75 10.41 3.46 -16.35
C GLN A 75 10.03 1.98 -16.42
N ALA A 76 10.66 1.15 -15.60
CA ALA A 76 10.38 -0.28 -15.50
C ALA A 76 10.78 -0.81 -14.11
N VAL A 77 10.04 -1.76 -13.61
CA VAL A 77 10.31 -2.45 -12.35
C VAL A 77 10.43 -3.95 -12.64
N GLY A 78 11.59 -4.53 -12.33
CA GLY A 78 11.84 -5.96 -12.47
C GLY A 78 11.27 -6.79 -11.31
N ALA A 79 10.04 -6.49 -10.88
CA ALA A 79 9.40 -7.17 -9.77
C ALA A 79 8.01 -7.70 -10.14
N ASP A 80 7.55 -8.74 -9.44
CA ASP A 80 6.20 -9.30 -9.60
C ASP A 80 5.13 -8.43 -8.91
N ALA A 81 5.53 -7.61 -7.93
CA ALA A 81 4.62 -6.72 -7.21
C ALA A 81 5.29 -5.41 -6.77
N ILE A 82 4.49 -4.35 -6.68
CA ILE A 82 4.81 -3.12 -5.96
C ILE A 82 3.94 -3.07 -4.71
N ILE A 83 4.58 -2.98 -3.52
CA ILE A 83 3.87 -2.90 -2.23
C ILE A 83 4.41 -1.71 -1.46
N THR A 84 3.56 -0.74 -1.13
CA THR A 84 4.01 0.50 -0.48
C THR A 84 2.94 1.14 0.40
N ASN A 85 3.41 1.99 1.32
CA ASN A 85 2.64 3.03 1.97
C ASN A 85 3.05 4.38 1.34
N PRO A 86 2.36 4.85 0.29
CA PRO A 86 2.79 6.02 -0.45
C PRO A 86 2.58 7.31 0.36
N PRO A 87 3.28 8.40 0.02
CA PRO A 87 2.95 9.74 0.52
C PRO A 87 1.48 10.05 0.18
N TYR A 88 0.66 10.36 1.19
CA TYR A 88 -0.79 10.50 0.98
C TYR A 88 -1.18 11.67 0.08
N SER A 89 -0.36 12.73 0.05
CA SER A 89 -0.54 13.86 -0.86
C SER A 89 -0.40 13.48 -2.33
N GLU A 90 0.40 12.47 -2.65
CA GLU A 90 0.74 12.01 -3.99
C GLU A 90 0.14 10.63 -4.31
N ALA A 91 -0.68 10.08 -3.40
CA ALA A 91 -1.20 8.73 -3.53
C ALA A 91 -1.93 8.44 -4.87
N PRO A 92 -2.76 9.35 -5.44
CA PRO A 92 -3.37 9.10 -6.75
C PRO A 92 -2.34 8.90 -7.87
N GLN A 93 -1.28 9.72 -7.89
CA GLN A 93 -0.20 9.65 -8.87
C GLN A 93 0.65 8.38 -8.66
N PHE A 94 0.97 8.05 -7.40
CA PHE A 94 1.66 6.82 -7.04
C PHE A 94 0.91 5.58 -7.53
N ILE A 95 -0.41 5.51 -7.30
CA ILE A 95 -1.24 4.40 -7.78
C ILE A 95 -1.20 4.31 -9.30
N GLY A 96 -1.45 5.44 -9.99
CA GLY A 96 -1.46 5.47 -11.45
C GLY A 96 -0.13 4.97 -12.04
N HIS A 97 0.98 5.50 -11.55
CA HIS A 97 2.32 5.13 -12.02
C HIS A 97 2.65 3.66 -11.74
N ALA A 98 2.37 3.16 -10.52
CA ALA A 98 2.56 1.75 -10.19
C ALA A 98 1.73 0.81 -11.07
N LEU A 99 0.48 1.18 -11.34
CA LEU A 99 -0.41 0.40 -12.21
C LEU A 99 0.13 0.34 -13.64
N ASP A 100 0.63 1.45 -14.18
CA ASP A 100 1.21 1.51 -15.52
C ASP A 100 2.49 0.67 -15.61
N LEU A 101 3.37 0.74 -14.61
CA LEU A 101 4.59 -0.08 -14.54
C LEU A 101 4.30 -1.58 -14.46
N MET A 102 3.28 -1.97 -13.71
CA MET A 102 2.99 -3.40 -13.45
C MET A 102 2.09 -4.04 -14.52
N ARG A 103 1.39 -3.24 -15.32
CA ARG A 103 0.45 -3.72 -16.33
C ARG A 103 1.07 -4.66 -17.38
N PRO A 104 2.23 -4.35 -17.99
CA PRO A 104 2.80 -5.20 -19.05
C PRO A 104 3.14 -6.61 -18.60
N ALA A 105 3.52 -6.78 -17.33
CA ALA A 105 3.92 -8.07 -16.74
C ALA A 105 2.76 -8.81 -16.05
N GLY A 106 1.56 -8.26 -16.04
CA GLY A 106 0.46 -8.82 -15.24
C GLY A 106 0.74 -8.79 -13.74
N GLY A 107 1.45 -7.74 -13.29
CA GLY A 107 1.94 -7.63 -11.92
C GLY A 107 0.87 -7.19 -10.92
N LEU A 108 1.23 -7.21 -9.64
CA LEU A 108 0.38 -6.84 -8.52
C LEU A 108 0.80 -5.49 -7.94
N VAL A 109 -0.16 -4.67 -7.54
CA VAL A 109 0.06 -3.44 -6.76
C VAL A 109 -0.72 -3.53 -5.46
N ALA A 110 -0.10 -3.23 -4.32
CA ALA A 110 -0.79 -3.11 -3.04
C ALA A 110 -0.38 -1.81 -2.34
N MET A 111 -1.36 -0.96 -2.01
CA MET A 111 -1.10 0.31 -1.34
C MET A 111 -1.90 0.46 -0.06
N LEU A 112 -1.21 0.90 0.99
CA LEU A 112 -1.83 1.22 2.27
C LEU A 112 -2.37 2.64 2.22
N LEU A 113 -3.69 2.80 2.34
CA LEU A 113 -4.36 4.08 2.23
C LEU A 113 -5.42 4.23 3.32
N ARG A 114 -5.94 5.45 3.47
CA ARG A 114 -7.14 5.66 4.29
C ARG A 114 -8.31 4.86 3.75
N CYS A 115 -9.12 4.31 4.64
CA CYS A 115 -10.23 3.43 4.28
C CYS A 115 -11.27 4.10 3.37
N ASP A 116 -11.37 5.43 3.40
CA ASP A 116 -12.29 6.24 2.59
C ASP A 116 -11.68 6.75 1.27
N PHE A 117 -10.48 6.27 0.92
CA PHE A 117 -9.75 6.80 -0.26
C PHE A 117 -10.46 6.52 -1.59
N ASP A 118 -11.19 5.43 -1.71
CA ASP A 118 -11.94 5.02 -2.90
C ASP A 118 -13.30 5.74 -3.08
N HIS A 119 -13.71 6.58 -2.12
CA HIS A 119 -15.04 7.22 -2.15
C HIS A 119 -15.13 8.43 -3.09
N ALA A 120 -14.02 9.00 -3.53
CA ALA A 120 -14.04 10.19 -4.38
C ALA A 120 -14.36 9.81 -5.85
N ALA A 121 -15.33 10.49 -6.45
CA ALA A 121 -15.72 10.30 -7.85
C ALA A 121 -14.53 10.52 -8.82
N SER A 122 -13.63 11.45 -8.50
CA SER A 122 -12.41 11.72 -9.28
C SER A 122 -11.41 10.55 -9.32
N ARG A 123 -11.56 9.58 -8.43
CA ARG A 123 -10.70 8.39 -8.35
C ARG A 123 -11.34 7.14 -8.95
N ARG A 124 -12.50 7.27 -9.61
CA ARG A 124 -13.21 6.14 -10.21
C ARG A 124 -12.33 5.32 -11.16
N CYS A 125 -11.43 5.96 -11.90
CA CYS A 125 -10.51 5.29 -12.83
C CYS A 125 -9.46 4.40 -12.12
N LEU A 126 -9.19 4.65 -10.85
CA LEU A 126 -8.27 3.83 -10.06
C LEU A 126 -8.96 2.61 -9.42
N PHE A 127 -10.28 2.65 -9.24
CA PHE A 127 -11.05 1.61 -8.53
C PHE A 127 -12.17 1.02 -9.40
N ALA A 128 -13.37 1.57 -9.34
CA ALA A 128 -14.56 0.99 -9.95
C ALA A 128 -14.48 0.81 -11.47
N ALA A 129 -13.67 1.61 -12.16
CA ALA A 129 -13.45 1.50 -13.60
C ALA A 129 -12.07 0.89 -13.96
N ASN A 130 -11.32 0.37 -12.98
CA ASN A 130 -10.02 -0.26 -13.20
C ASN A 130 -10.17 -1.80 -13.21
N PRO A 131 -9.86 -2.47 -14.33
CA PRO A 131 -10.03 -3.93 -14.42
C PRO A 131 -9.08 -4.72 -13.51
N ALA A 132 -7.96 -4.11 -13.09
CA ALA A 132 -7.03 -4.75 -12.17
C ALA A 132 -7.46 -4.66 -10.71
N PHE A 133 -8.40 -3.76 -10.34
CA PHE A 133 -8.79 -3.62 -8.94
C PHE A 133 -9.43 -4.91 -8.43
N ASP A 134 -8.76 -5.54 -7.47
CA ASP A 134 -9.09 -6.87 -6.97
C ASP A 134 -9.71 -6.86 -5.58
N LYS A 135 -9.11 -6.11 -4.65
CA LYS A 135 -9.51 -6.26 -3.25
C LYS A 135 -9.27 -4.99 -2.43
N LYS A 136 -10.21 -4.75 -1.52
CA LYS A 136 -10.05 -3.82 -0.41
C LYS A 136 -9.96 -4.61 0.89
N LEU A 137 -8.79 -4.63 1.51
CA LEU A 137 -8.54 -5.32 2.77
C LEU A 137 -8.59 -4.33 3.93
N ILE A 138 -9.66 -4.34 4.68
CA ILE A 138 -9.91 -3.41 5.79
C ILE A 138 -9.13 -3.88 7.02
N LEU A 139 -8.31 -2.99 7.58
CA LEU A 139 -7.67 -3.23 8.86
C LEU A 139 -8.66 -2.94 9.99
N THR A 140 -9.00 -3.94 10.79
CA THR A 140 -9.96 -3.80 11.90
C THR A 140 -9.36 -3.12 13.11
N ARG A 141 -8.02 -3.01 13.16
CA ARG A 141 -7.26 -2.26 14.16
C ARG A 141 -6.73 -0.96 13.55
N ARG A 142 -6.87 0.15 14.26
CA ARG A 142 -6.32 1.45 13.82
C ARG A 142 -4.80 1.49 14.01
N ILE A 143 -4.12 2.05 13.01
CA ILE A 143 -2.66 2.19 13.03
C ILE A 143 -2.26 3.29 14.01
N ARG A 144 -1.35 2.98 14.94
CA ARG A 144 -0.59 3.96 15.72
C ARG A 144 0.71 4.24 14.98
N TRP A 145 0.79 5.40 14.37
CA TRP A 145 1.97 5.79 13.59
C TRP A 145 3.18 6.15 14.46
N ILE A 146 2.93 6.64 15.66
CA ILE A 146 3.97 7.01 16.63
C ILE A 146 3.83 6.08 17.83
N GLU A 147 4.84 5.24 18.05
CA GLU A 147 4.90 4.33 19.20
C GLU A 147 4.92 5.13 20.50
N GLY A 148 4.16 4.69 21.51
CA GLY A 148 4.05 5.38 22.81
C GLY A 148 3.18 6.64 22.80
N SER A 149 2.61 7.05 21.67
CA SER A 149 1.71 8.20 21.63
C SER A 149 0.45 7.99 22.49
N LYS A 150 0.07 9.02 23.26
CA LYS A 150 -1.17 9.04 24.04
C LYS A 150 -2.33 9.43 23.11
N GLY A 151 -3.48 8.76 23.24
CA GLY A 151 -4.68 9.04 22.46
C GLY A 151 -5.07 7.93 21.50
N SER A 152 -6.29 8.02 20.96
CA SER A 152 -6.80 7.06 19.97
C SER A 152 -6.40 7.47 18.56
N PRO A 153 -5.94 6.54 17.71
CA PRO A 153 -5.67 6.82 16.31
C PRO A 153 -6.92 7.36 15.60
N SER A 154 -6.76 8.40 14.77
CA SER A 154 -7.87 9.15 14.19
C SER A 154 -8.48 8.52 12.94
N PHE A 155 -7.70 7.76 12.16
CA PHE A 155 -8.11 7.28 10.86
C PHE A 155 -8.08 5.75 10.75
N ASN A 156 -9.04 5.21 10.00
CA ASN A 156 -9.05 3.82 9.59
C ASN A 156 -8.26 3.68 8.28
N HIS A 157 -7.57 2.56 8.13
CA HIS A 157 -6.78 2.25 6.94
C HIS A 157 -7.21 0.91 6.34
N ALA A 158 -6.90 0.75 5.07
CA ALA A 158 -7.08 -0.47 4.32
C ALA A 158 -5.91 -0.64 3.34
N TRP A 159 -5.59 -1.87 3.02
CA TRP A 159 -4.82 -2.19 1.85
C TRP A 159 -5.75 -2.21 0.64
N PHE A 160 -5.36 -1.53 -0.43
CA PHE A 160 -6.00 -1.61 -1.72
C PHE A 160 -5.09 -2.41 -2.65
N ILE A 161 -5.64 -3.46 -3.25
CA ILE A 161 -4.89 -4.43 -4.04
C ILE A 161 -5.42 -4.42 -5.46
N TRP A 162 -4.53 -4.26 -6.42
CA TRP A 162 -4.76 -4.40 -7.84
C TRP A 162 -3.91 -5.56 -8.34
N ASP A 163 -4.46 -6.43 -9.16
CA ASP A 163 -3.76 -7.56 -9.76
C ASP A 163 -4.12 -7.63 -11.25
N TRP A 164 -3.16 -7.35 -12.10
CA TRP A 164 -3.36 -7.41 -13.55
C TRP A 164 -3.55 -8.82 -14.09
N SER A 165 -3.26 -9.87 -13.29
CA SER A 165 -3.48 -11.26 -13.65
C SER A 165 -4.86 -11.80 -13.23
N ARG A 166 -5.67 -11.00 -12.51
CA ARG A 166 -7.00 -11.43 -12.04
C ARG A 166 -7.97 -11.63 -13.20
N ASP A 167 -8.98 -12.47 -12.98
CA ASP A 167 -10.15 -12.53 -13.86
C ASP A 167 -11.01 -11.26 -13.67
N SER A 168 -10.94 -10.34 -14.64
CA SER A 168 -11.68 -9.08 -14.59
C SER A 168 -13.20 -9.24 -14.70
N ALA A 169 -13.72 -10.42 -15.06
CA ALA A 169 -15.14 -10.73 -15.04
C ALA A 169 -15.67 -10.91 -13.61
N GLN A 170 -14.79 -11.21 -12.64
CA GLN A 170 -15.17 -11.29 -11.24
C GLN A 170 -15.20 -9.88 -10.61
N PRO A 171 -16.19 -9.56 -9.75
CA PRO A 171 -16.19 -8.29 -9.05
C PRO A 171 -15.02 -8.21 -8.04
N PRO A 172 -14.51 -7.00 -7.74
CA PRO A 172 -13.58 -6.83 -6.64
C PRO A 172 -14.21 -7.21 -5.30
N THR A 173 -13.37 -7.65 -4.37
CA THR A 173 -13.81 -8.16 -3.08
C THR A 173 -13.47 -7.21 -1.93
N VAL A 174 -14.19 -7.34 -0.82
CA VAL A 174 -13.85 -6.70 0.47
C VAL A 174 -13.53 -7.81 1.46
N ALA A 175 -12.41 -7.66 2.15
CA ALA A 175 -11.97 -8.57 3.20
C ALA A 175 -11.57 -7.78 4.46
N TRP A 176 -11.43 -8.47 5.58
CA TRP A 176 -11.02 -7.89 6.85
C TRP A 176 -9.79 -8.61 7.36
N ALA A 177 -8.78 -7.84 7.77
CA ALA A 177 -7.62 -8.36 8.46
C ALA A 177 -7.70 -8.00 9.94
N PHE A 178 -7.52 -9.02 10.77
CA PHE A 178 -7.44 -8.89 12.22
C PHE A 178 -5.95 -8.78 12.54
N GLY A 179 -5.54 -7.68 13.18
CA GLY A 179 -4.20 -7.58 13.72
C GLY A 179 -4.14 -8.42 14.98
N ASP A 180 -3.52 -9.58 14.91
CA ASP A 180 -3.17 -10.35 16.09
C ASP A 180 -2.13 -9.58 16.90
N ASP A 181 -2.26 -9.62 18.23
CA ASP A 181 -1.35 -8.95 19.20
C ASP A 181 0.03 -9.63 19.26
#